data_7e7c3483cf95e6091ee76c3a9a20ff8e
#
_entry.id   7e7c3483cf95e6091ee76c3a9a20ff8e
#
_cell.length_a   1.000
_cell.length_b   1.000
_cell.length_c   1.000
_cell.angle_alpha   90.00
_cell.angle_beta   90.00
_cell.angle_gamma   90.00
#
_symmetry.space_group_name_H-M   'P 1'
#
loop_
_entity.id
_entity.type
_entity.pdbx_description
1 polymer ?
#
loop_
_entity_poly.entity_id
_entity_poly.type
_entity_poly.pdbx_seq_one_letter_code
_entity_poly.pdbx_strand_id
1 'polypeptide(L)'
;MSIERVIFDNLIFNETYGRKVIPFLKEEYFSDKNEKIVFNLIDDYVKNYNSFPTKEALYIDLTNKEGINEDSFQTCKEIVDNINKQYDTDLDWLLNQTEKFCQEKSVYNAIMESISILDDKTGKKTKGAIPDILSNALAVSFDSHIGHDFIENYEERFDFYHRKEVRVEFDLDYFNEITRGGLPRKTLNIALAGCVHPDTKVKIRFRKI
;
A
#
# COMPACT_ATOMS: atom_id res chain seq x y z
N MET A 1 16.25 15.74 14.15
CA MET A 1 15.32 14.68 14.52
C MET A 1 15.09 13.86 13.27
N SER A 2 15.35 12.55 13.28
CA SER A 2 15.17 11.69 12.12
C SER A 2 13.71 11.20 12.05
N ILE A 3 13.24 10.86 10.87
CA ILE A 3 11.88 10.32 10.69
C ILE A 3 11.76 8.93 11.33
N GLU A 4 12.83 8.14 11.30
CA GLU A 4 12.90 6.81 11.93
C GLU A 4 12.58 6.90 13.44
N ARG A 5 13.13 7.91 14.11
CA ARG A 5 12.85 8.14 15.53
C ARG A 5 11.38 8.50 15.77
N VAL A 6 10.80 9.35 14.93
CA VAL A 6 9.37 9.70 15.02
C VAL A 6 8.50 8.48 14.84
N ILE A 7 8.88 7.57 13.93
CA ILE A 7 8.19 6.30 13.71
C ILE A 7 8.25 5.44 14.98
N PHE A 8 9.42 5.23 15.58
CA PHE A 8 9.55 4.44 16.82
C PHE A 8 8.77 5.05 17.99
N ASP A 9 8.84 6.37 18.19
CA ASP A 9 8.10 7.07 19.22
C ASP A 9 6.60 6.79 19.11
N ASN A 10 6.07 6.86 17.90
CA ASN A 10 4.64 6.67 17.64
C ASN A 10 4.22 5.19 17.59
N LEU A 11 5.07 4.27 17.18
CA LEU A 11 4.77 2.83 17.24
C LEU A 11 4.53 2.35 18.67
N ILE A 12 5.19 2.96 19.66
CA ILE A 12 5.04 2.55 21.06
C ILE A 12 3.91 3.31 21.76
N PHE A 13 3.75 4.60 21.49
CA PHE A 13 2.84 5.45 22.26
C PHE A 13 1.51 5.77 21.56
N ASN A 14 1.38 5.45 20.27
CA ASN A 14 0.17 5.73 19.49
C ASN A 14 -0.33 4.45 18.78
N GLU A 15 -1.19 3.71 19.47
CA GLU A 15 -1.72 2.44 18.95
C GLU A 15 -2.48 2.61 17.64
N THR A 16 -3.26 3.69 17.49
CA THR A 16 -4.01 3.97 16.25
C THR A 16 -3.08 4.16 15.05
N TYR A 17 -1.98 4.88 15.24
CA TYR A 17 -0.94 5.04 14.24
C TYR A 17 -0.26 3.71 13.95
N GLY A 18 0.18 3.00 14.99
CA GLY A 18 0.89 1.74 14.85
C GLY A 18 0.09 0.70 14.05
N ARG A 19 -1.21 0.53 14.35
CA ARG A 19 -2.08 -0.42 13.61
C ARG A 19 -2.22 -0.09 12.13
N LYS A 20 -2.20 1.19 11.77
CA LYS A 20 -2.28 1.64 10.37
C LYS A 20 -0.96 1.46 9.62
N VAL A 21 0.17 1.59 10.31
CA VAL A 21 1.50 1.70 9.67
C VAL A 21 2.27 0.38 9.66
N ILE A 22 2.15 -0.44 10.70
CA ILE A 22 2.92 -1.69 10.85
C ILE A 22 2.83 -2.63 9.65
N PRO A 23 1.66 -2.79 8.95
CA PRO A 23 1.57 -3.68 7.80
C PRO A 23 2.42 -3.25 6.61
N PHE A 24 2.82 -1.99 6.56
CA PHE A 24 3.56 -1.40 5.45
C PHE A 24 5.04 -1.17 5.77
N LEU A 25 5.40 -1.16 7.06
CA LEU A 25 6.79 -1.04 7.49
C LEU A 25 7.54 -2.35 7.29
N LYS A 26 8.78 -2.24 6.84
CA LYS A 26 9.68 -3.38 6.66
C LYS A 26 11.04 -3.06 7.30
N GLU A 27 11.71 -4.09 7.81
CA GLU A 27 13.05 -3.95 8.38
C GLU A 27 14.07 -3.33 7.40
N GLU A 28 13.91 -3.62 6.12
CA GLU A 28 14.79 -3.14 5.05
C GLU A 28 14.72 -1.62 4.82
N TYR A 29 13.71 -0.94 5.36
CA TYR A 29 13.57 0.52 5.27
C TYR A 29 14.46 1.27 6.26
N PHE A 30 14.86 0.61 7.33
CA PHE A 30 15.79 1.17 8.30
C PHE A 30 17.23 0.95 7.84
N SER A 31 18.02 2.01 7.81
CA SER A 31 19.41 1.93 7.29
C SER A 31 20.37 1.39 8.33
N ASP A 32 20.14 1.74 9.61
CA ASP A 32 20.98 1.30 10.73
C ASP A 32 20.64 -0.12 11.17
N LYS A 33 21.67 -0.93 11.42
CA LYS A 33 21.51 -2.33 11.87
C LYS A 33 20.78 -2.44 13.20
N ASN A 34 21.02 -1.49 14.12
CA ASN A 34 20.44 -1.53 15.45
C ASN A 34 18.98 -1.05 15.42
N GLU A 35 18.64 -0.11 14.54
CA GLU A 35 17.24 0.27 14.26
C GLU A 35 16.46 -0.91 13.69
N LYS A 36 17.04 -1.71 12.78
CA LYS A 36 16.42 -2.95 12.28
C LYS A 36 16.14 -3.93 13.40
N ILE A 37 17.08 -4.11 14.33
CA ILE A 37 16.90 -4.99 15.49
C ILE A 37 15.72 -4.53 16.33
N VAL A 38 15.65 -3.23 16.66
CA VAL A 38 14.56 -2.66 17.47
C VAL A 38 13.22 -2.77 16.73
N PHE A 39 13.19 -2.49 15.43
CA PHE A 39 11.98 -2.65 14.62
C PHE A 39 11.49 -4.11 14.63
N ASN A 40 12.39 -5.08 14.41
CA ASN A 40 12.03 -6.50 14.43
C ASN A 40 11.47 -6.95 15.78
N LEU A 41 12.01 -6.44 16.90
CA LEU A 41 11.44 -6.71 18.22
C LEU A 41 10.00 -6.19 18.35
N ILE A 42 9.71 -4.99 17.83
CA ILE A 42 8.37 -4.42 17.83
C ILE A 42 7.43 -5.23 16.93
N ASP A 43 7.86 -5.55 15.73
CA ASP A 43 7.08 -6.29 14.74
C ASP A 43 6.75 -7.72 15.21
N ASP A 44 7.75 -8.42 15.76
CA ASP A 44 7.59 -9.75 16.36
C ASP A 44 6.62 -9.72 17.56
N TYR A 45 6.71 -8.69 18.41
CA TYR A 45 5.79 -8.52 19.52
C TYR A 45 4.35 -8.31 19.03
N VAL A 46 4.17 -7.43 18.05
CA VAL A 46 2.83 -7.17 17.49
C VAL A 46 2.25 -8.42 16.85
N LYS A 47 3.04 -9.20 16.11
CA LYS A 47 2.61 -10.48 15.50
C LYS A 47 2.20 -11.52 16.52
N ASN A 48 2.93 -11.60 17.64
CA ASN A 48 2.69 -12.61 18.66
C ASN A 48 1.54 -12.27 19.59
N TYR A 49 1.40 -10.99 19.95
CA TYR A 49 0.47 -10.55 20.99
C TYR A 49 -0.68 -9.66 20.51
N ASN A 50 -0.67 -9.27 19.23
CA ASN A 50 -1.63 -8.34 18.62
C ASN A 50 -1.78 -7.02 19.40
N SER A 51 -0.70 -6.59 20.07
CA SER A 51 -0.59 -5.37 20.86
C SER A 51 0.80 -4.77 20.71
N PHE A 52 0.96 -3.48 21.00
CA PHE A 52 2.28 -2.85 20.92
C PHE A 52 3.04 -3.04 22.23
N PRO A 53 4.37 -3.24 22.16
CA PRO A 53 5.19 -3.45 23.34
C PRO A 53 5.36 -2.17 24.15
N THR A 54 5.56 -2.31 25.45
CA THR A 54 6.11 -1.24 26.29
C THR A 54 7.63 -1.22 26.17
N LYS A 55 8.28 -0.15 26.65
CA LYS A 55 9.75 -0.09 26.70
C LYS A 55 10.33 -1.25 27.53
N GLU A 56 9.70 -1.57 28.64
CA GLU A 56 10.12 -2.65 29.55
C GLU A 56 10.05 -4.01 28.85
N ALA A 57 8.99 -4.25 28.05
CA ALA A 57 8.88 -5.47 27.27
C ALA A 57 10.00 -5.57 26.22
N LEU A 58 10.28 -4.46 25.51
CA LEU A 58 11.39 -4.41 24.55
C LEU A 58 12.76 -4.66 25.20
N TYR A 59 12.98 -4.19 26.43
CA TYR A 59 14.23 -4.49 27.15
C TYR A 59 14.37 -5.97 27.47
N ILE A 60 13.28 -6.61 27.89
CA ILE A 60 13.30 -8.05 28.19
C ILE A 60 13.58 -8.83 26.90
N ASP A 61 12.89 -8.50 25.80
CA ASP A 61 13.08 -9.18 24.51
C ASP A 61 14.48 -8.94 23.95
N LEU A 62 15.01 -7.71 24.08
CA LEU A 62 16.37 -7.37 23.67
C LEU A 62 17.42 -8.17 24.47
N THR A 63 17.21 -8.35 25.78
CA THR A 63 18.11 -9.11 26.65
C THR A 63 18.11 -10.61 26.30
N ASN A 64 16.96 -11.14 25.88
CA ASN A 64 16.80 -12.53 25.53
C ASN A 64 17.22 -12.85 24.10
N LYS A 65 17.51 -11.83 23.27
CA LYS A 65 17.83 -12.01 21.85
C LYS A 65 19.28 -12.51 21.70
N GLU A 66 19.42 -13.72 21.20
CA GLU A 66 20.73 -14.32 20.90
C GLU A 66 21.40 -13.67 19.67
N GLY A 67 22.73 -13.67 19.67
CA GLY A 67 23.52 -13.22 18.51
C GLY A 67 23.73 -11.72 18.38
N ILE A 68 23.40 -10.93 19.40
CA ILE A 68 23.72 -9.50 19.48
C ILE A 68 25.03 -9.33 20.23
N ASN A 69 25.97 -8.56 19.66
CA ASN A 69 27.18 -8.16 20.37
C ASN A 69 26.90 -7.06 21.38
N GLU A 70 27.79 -6.89 22.37
CA GLU A 70 27.63 -5.91 23.45
C GLU A 70 27.43 -4.49 22.95
N ASP A 71 28.20 -4.06 21.93
CA ASP A 71 28.09 -2.70 21.37
C ASP A 71 26.72 -2.47 20.72
N SER A 72 26.22 -3.45 19.94
CA SER A 72 24.87 -3.38 19.37
C SER A 72 23.78 -3.42 20.42
N PHE A 73 23.97 -4.18 21.49
CA PHE A 73 23.03 -4.23 22.61
C PHE A 73 22.92 -2.85 23.29
N GLN A 74 24.04 -2.20 23.58
CA GLN A 74 24.04 -0.88 24.21
C GLN A 74 23.40 0.16 23.28
N THR A 75 23.72 0.12 21.99
CA THR A 75 23.10 1.04 21.02
C THR A 75 21.58 0.82 20.89
N CYS A 76 21.12 -0.43 20.81
CA CYS A 76 19.69 -0.75 20.80
C CYS A 76 19.00 -0.25 22.09
N LYS A 77 19.66 -0.43 23.25
CA LYS A 77 19.17 0.09 24.52
C LYS A 77 19.04 1.61 24.49
N GLU A 78 20.03 2.32 23.99
CA GLU A 78 19.98 3.79 23.81
C GLU A 78 18.84 4.22 22.89
N ILE A 79 18.59 3.47 21.79
CA ILE A 79 17.46 3.74 20.90
C ILE A 79 16.15 3.61 21.67
N VAL A 80 15.95 2.53 22.43
CA VAL A 80 14.74 2.28 23.23
C VAL A 80 14.57 3.34 24.34
N ASP A 81 15.66 3.71 25.04
CA ASP A 81 15.65 4.75 26.06
C ASP A 81 15.19 6.10 25.51
N ASN A 82 15.67 6.42 24.32
CA ASN A 82 15.37 7.67 23.61
C ASN A 82 13.96 7.73 23.00
N ILE A 83 13.20 6.62 22.95
CA ILE A 83 11.81 6.63 22.53
C ILE A 83 10.98 7.34 23.61
N ASN A 84 10.32 8.40 23.24
CA ASN A 84 9.55 9.20 24.18
C ASN A 84 8.17 9.51 23.61
N LYS A 85 7.19 9.65 24.52
CA LYS A 85 5.87 10.15 24.15
C LYS A 85 6.03 11.59 23.65
N GLN A 86 5.88 11.78 22.36
CA GLN A 86 5.88 13.11 21.77
C GLN A 86 4.52 13.80 21.94
N TYR A 87 4.53 15.13 21.80
CA TYR A 87 3.33 15.94 21.80
C TYR A 87 2.40 15.49 20.67
N ASP A 88 1.12 15.76 20.88
CA ASP A 88 0.01 15.40 19.98
C ASP A 88 0.30 15.90 18.57
N THR A 89 0.86 15.03 17.74
CA THR A 89 1.11 15.32 16.33
C THR A 89 -0.08 14.81 15.55
N ASP A 90 -0.54 15.60 14.60
CA ASP A 90 -1.63 15.23 13.71
C ASP A 90 -1.40 13.87 13.06
N LEU A 91 -2.39 12.98 13.19
CA LEU A 91 -2.28 11.59 12.74
C LEU A 91 -2.13 11.50 11.22
N ASP A 92 -2.86 12.33 10.48
CA ASP A 92 -2.83 12.28 9.01
C ASP A 92 -1.49 12.78 8.50
N TRP A 93 -0.92 13.79 9.14
CA TRP A 93 0.45 14.22 8.84
C TRP A 93 1.48 13.13 9.10
N LEU A 94 1.37 12.43 10.25
CA LEU A 94 2.27 11.30 10.58
C LEU A 94 2.17 10.17 9.55
N LEU A 95 0.96 9.79 9.17
CA LEU A 95 0.72 8.76 8.17
C LEU A 95 1.34 9.15 6.82
N ASN A 96 1.10 10.38 6.35
CA ASN A 96 1.66 10.88 5.11
C ASN A 96 3.20 10.90 5.12
N GLN A 97 3.82 11.34 6.23
CA GLN A 97 5.28 11.35 6.34
C GLN A 97 5.88 9.93 6.38
N THR A 98 5.21 9.01 7.07
CA THR A 98 5.66 7.61 7.13
C THR A 98 5.49 6.91 5.79
N GLU A 99 4.39 7.17 5.09
CA GLU A 99 4.18 6.64 3.73
C GLU A 99 5.28 7.12 2.79
N LYS A 100 5.57 8.43 2.79
CA LYS A 100 6.65 9.00 2.00
C LYS A 100 8.00 8.36 2.32
N PHE A 101 8.31 8.16 3.60
CA PHE A 101 9.51 7.45 4.03
C PHE A 101 9.57 6.04 3.46
N CYS A 102 8.48 5.26 3.56
CA CYS A 102 8.41 3.90 3.02
C CYS A 102 8.59 3.89 1.50
N GLN A 103 7.97 4.82 0.78
CA GLN A 103 8.12 4.97 -0.67
C GLN A 103 9.56 5.29 -1.07
N GLU A 104 10.19 6.28 -0.43
CA GLU A 104 11.58 6.67 -0.70
C GLU A 104 12.55 5.51 -0.43
N LYS A 105 12.39 4.80 0.69
CA LYS A 105 13.24 3.65 1.04
C LYS A 105 13.00 2.45 0.13
N SER A 106 11.75 2.17 -0.24
CA SER A 106 11.42 1.10 -1.18
C SER A 106 12.08 1.33 -2.55
N VAL A 107 11.96 2.54 -3.09
CA VAL A 107 12.58 2.90 -4.37
C VAL A 107 14.11 2.84 -4.28
N TYR A 108 14.69 3.35 -3.19
CA TYR A 108 16.14 3.28 -2.98
C TYR A 108 16.63 1.83 -2.96
N ASN A 109 15.98 0.96 -2.19
CA ASN A 109 16.34 -0.45 -2.09
C ASN A 109 16.18 -1.19 -3.43
N ALA A 110 15.11 -0.89 -4.17
CA ALA A 110 14.89 -1.45 -5.51
C ALA A 110 15.97 -1.04 -6.52
N ILE A 111 16.45 0.21 -6.46
CA ILE A 111 17.56 0.68 -7.28
C ILE A 111 18.85 -0.05 -6.90
N MET A 112 19.16 -0.16 -5.61
CA MET A 112 20.36 -0.87 -5.14
C MET A 112 20.33 -2.35 -5.50
N GLU A 113 19.16 -3.01 -5.37
CA GLU A 113 18.98 -4.39 -5.83
C GLU A 113 19.15 -4.51 -7.34
N SER A 114 18.61 -3.59 -8.12
CA SER A 114 18.75 -3.57 -9.58
C SER A 114 20.22 -3.41 -10.01
N ILE A 115 20.99 -2.56 -9.33
CA ILE A 115 22.43 -2.42 -9.55
C ILE A 115 23.14 -3.74 -9.23
N SER A 116 22.81 -4.35 -8.09
CA SER A 116 23.39 -5.66 -7.71
C SER A 116 23.12 -6.75 -8.74
N ILE A 117 21.92 -6.75 -9.36
CA ILE A 117 21.57 -7.70 -10.44
C ILE A 117 22.39 -7.42 -11.72
N LEU A 118 22.64 -6.15 -12.02
CA LEU A 118 23.44 -5.77 -13.19
C LEU A 118 24.91 -6.15 -13.03
N ASP A 119 25.43 -6.05 -11.80
CA ASP A 119 26.82 -6.39 -11.45
C ASP A 119 27.03 -7.88 -11.19
N ASP A 120 25.95 -8.65 -11.05
CA ASP A 120 26.03 -10.10 -10.79
C ASP A 120 26.56 -10.86 -12.00
N LYS A 121 27.82 -11.26 -11.91
CA LYS A 121 28.49 -12.10 -12.90
C LYS A 121 28.08 -13.59 -12.80
N THR A 122 27.39 -13.99 -11.74
CA THR A 122 27.01 -15.39 -11.49
C THR A 122 25.69 -15.77 -12.14
N GLY A 123 24.89 -14.78 -12.59
CA GLY A 123 23.64 -15.00 -13.31
C GLY A 123 22.49 -15.59 -12.45
N LYS A 124 22.60 -15.52 -11.12
CA LYS A 124 21.57 -16.04 -10.20
C LYS A 124 20.24 -15.32 -10.32
N LYS A 125 20.26 -14.02 -10.60
CA LYS A 125 19.06 -13.22 -10.85
C LYS A 125 19.05 -12.74 -12.30
N THR A 126 17.90 -12.87 -12.97
CA THR A 126 17.77 -12.44 -14.35
C THR A 126 17.52 -10.93 -14.43
N LYS A 127 18.16 -10.25 -15.38
CA LYS A 127 17.94 -8.82 -15.63
C LYS A 127 16.46 -8.47 -15.93
N GLY A 128 15.69 -9.45 -16.40
CA GLY A 128 14.25 -9.30 -16.65
C GLY A 128 13.41 -9.09 -15.38
N ALA A 129 13.95 -9.33 -14.18
CA ALA A 129 13.25 -9.06 -12.93
C ALA A 129 13.28 -7.57 -12.51
N ILE A 130 14.19 -6.77 -13.08
CA ILE A 130 14.36 -5.36 -12.70
C ILE A 130 13.08 -4.52 -12.87
N PRO A 131 12.32 -4.63 -13.99
CA PRO A 131 11.07 -3.87 -14.14
C PRO A 131 10.05 -4.19 -13.05
N ASP A 132 9.91 -5.45 -12.66
CA ASP A 132 8.97 -5.87 -11.62
C ASP A 132 9.40 -5.36 -10.23
N ILE A 133 10.70 -5.41 -9.93
CA ILE A 133 11.28 -4.89 -8.68
C ILE A 133 10.98 -3.39 -8.55
N LEU A 134 11.23 -2.60 -9.59
CA LEU A 134 10.98 -1.16 -9.61
C LEU A 134 9.48 -0.84 -9.58
N SER A 135 8.66 -1.59 -10.33
CA SER A 135 7.20 -1.42 -10.32
C SER A 135 6.61 -1.67 -8.94
N ASN A 136 7.03 -2.74 -8.27
CA ASN A 136 6.58 -3.06 -6.91
C ASN A 136 7.00 -2.00 -5.90
N ALA A 137 8.21 -1.44 -6.04
CA ALA A 137 8.68 -0.37 -5.17
C ALA A 137 7.89 0.92 -5.34
N LEU A 138 7.46 1.24 -6.56
CA LEU A 138 6.64 2.42 -6.85
C LEU A 138 5.17 2.23 -6.44
N ALA A 139 4.71 0.99 -6.25
CA ALA A 139 3.34 0.68 -5.84
C ALA A 139 3.11 0.75 -4.32
N VAL A 140 4.13 1.09 -3.53
CA VAL A 140 3.97 1.22 -2.07
C VAL A 140 3.05 2.39 -1.75
N SER A 141 1.92 2.08 -1.14
CA SER A 141 0.91 3.06 -0.69
C SER A 141 0.24 2.55 0.58
N PHE A 142 -0.06 3.48 1.49
CA PHE A 142 -0.84 3.20 2.70
C PHE A 142 -2.36 3.25 2.42
N ASP A 143 -2.75 3.34 1.16
CA ASP A 143 -4.15 3.29 0.79
C ASP A 143 -4.72 1.91 1.14
N SER A 144 -5.39 1.86 2.29
CA SER A 144 -6.11 0.68 2.75
C SER A 144 -7.46 0.49 2.06
N HIS A 145 -7.81 1.36 1.11
CA HIS A 145 -9.04 1.29 0.35
C HIS A 145 -9.00 0.18 -0.72
N ILE A 146 -8.53 -1.00 -0.35
CA ILE A 146 -8.67 -2.21 -1.16
C ILE A 146 -10.09 -2.75 -0.93
N GLY A 147 -11.04 -2.12 -1.60
CA GLY A 147 -12.44 -2.50 -1.52
C GLY A 147 -13.27 -1.56 -0.64
N HIS A 148 -14.59 -1.73 -0.71
CA HIS A 148 -15.52 -1.00 0.14
C HIS A 148 -15.72 -1.76 1.44
N ASP A 149 -15.52 -1.12 2.59
CA ASP A 149 -16.00 -1.65 3.85
C ASP A 149 -17.52 -1.74 3.79
N PHE A 150 -18.04 -2.97 3.95
CA PHE A 150 -19.46 -3.23 3.76
C PHE A 150 -20.32 -2.54 4.82
N ILE A 151 -19.79 -2.33 6.01
CA ILE A 151 -20.51 -1.76 7.17
C ILE A 151 -20.27 -0.27 7.26
N GLU A 152 -19.02 0.20 7.18
CA GLU A 152 -18.69 1.61 7.38
C GLU A 152 -19.06 2.48 6.18
N ASN A 153 -18.94 1.96 4.93
CA ASN A 153 -19.19 2.74 3.72
C ASN A 153 -20.61 2.51 3.15
N TYR A 154 -21.60 2.28 4.00
CA TYR A 154 -22.97 1.99 3.53
C TYR A 154 -23.61 3.17 2.80
N GLU A 155 -23.34 4.42 3.21
CA GLU A 155 -23.87 5.62 2.58
C GLU A 155 -23.29 5.83 1.17
N GLU A 156 -21.97 5.75 1.02
CA GLU A 156 -21.32 5.84 -0.29
C GLU A 156 -21.82 4.77 -1.26
N ARG A 157 -22.05 3.56 -0.74
CA ARG A 157 -22.55 2.44 -1.49
C ARG A 157 -23.99 2.67 -1.90
N PHE A 158 -24.83 3.16 -0.98
CA PHE A 158 -26.20 3.53 -1.29
C PHE A 158 -26.27 4.56 -2.41
N ASP A 159 -25.45 5.62 -2.33
CA ASP A 159 -25.35 6.66 -3.34
C ASP A 159 -24.83 6.12 -4.68
N PHE A 160 -23.84 5.22 -4.63
CA PHE A 160 -23.31 4.57 -5.84
C PHE A 160 -24.37 3.76 -6.57
N TYR A 161 -25.15 2.96 -5.86
CA TYR A 161 -26.23 2.14 -6.46
C TYR A 161 -27.45 2.95 -6.89
N HIS A 162 -27.69 4.11 -6.29
CA HIS A 162 -28.80 4.98 -6.64
C HIS A 162 -28.40 6.12 -7.58
N ARG A 163 -27.12 6.24 -7.91
CA ARG A 163 -26.63 7.23 -8.88
C ARG A 163 -27.27 6.96 -10.25
N LYS A 164 -27.93 7.97 -10.82
CA LYS A 164 -28.39 7.90 -12.21
C LYS A 164 -27.17 7.82 -13.14
N GLU A 165 -26.98 6.65 -13.77
CA GLU A 165 -25.93 6.46 -14.75
C GLU A 165 -26.15 7.35 -15.96
N VAL A 166 -25.11 8.04 -16.40
CA VAL A 166 -25.14 8.77 -17.67
C VAL A 166 -25.01 7.74 -18.79
N ARG A 167 -26.07 7.55 -19.55
CA ARG A 167 -26.13 6.58 -20.64
C ARG A 167 -25.92 7.26 -21.98
N VAL A 168 -25.47 6.50 -22.96
CA VAL A 168 -25.34 6.93 -24.36
C VAL A 168 -26.50 6.33 -25.11
N GLU A 169 -27.36 7.19 -25.64
CA GLU A 169 -28.54 6.79 -26.39
C GLU A 169 -28.17 6.17 -27.74
N PHE A 170 -28.97 5.21 -28.17
CA PHE A 170 -28.91 4.70 -29.53
C PHE A 170 -29.66 5.65 -30.49
N ASP A 171 -29.35 5.54 -31.75
CA ASP A 171 -30.07 6.26 -32.84
C ASP A 171 -31.46 5.62 -33.18
N LEU A 172 -31.87 4.63 -32.38
CA LEU A 172 -33.11 3.86 -32.52
C LEU A 172 -33.89 3.91 -31.21
N ASP A 173 -35.06 4.54 -31.20
CA ASP A 173 -35.92 4.74 -30.04
C ASP A 173 -36.29 3.41 -29.33
N TYR A 174 -36.57 2.38 -30.12
CA TYR A 174 -36.89 1.06 -29.59
C TYR A 174 -35.76 0.46 -28.72
N PHE A 175 -34.50 0.65 -29.11
CA PHE A 175 -33.36 0.20 -28.29
C PHE A 175 -33.18 1.06 -27.03
N ASN A 176 -33.49 2.34 -27.10
CA ASN A 176 -33.47 3.21 -25.95
C ASN A 176 -34.55 2.85 -24.93
N GLU A 177 -35.74 2.44 -25.39
CA GLU A 177 -36.82 1.96 -24.54
C GLU A 177 -36.42 0.66 -23.80
N ILE A 178 -35.94 -0.35 -24.53
CA ILE A 178 -35.50 -1.64 -23.96
C ILE A 178 -34.35 -1.47 -22.97
N THR A 179 -33.36 -0.62 -23.29
CA THR A 179 -32.18 -0.39 -22.47
C THR A 179 -32.38 0.69 -21.41
N ARG A 180 -33.58 1.26 -21.30
CA ARG A 180 -33.89 2.35 -20.35
C ARG A 180 -32.97 3.55 -20.50
N GLY A 181 -32.77 4.01 -21.73
CA GLY A 181 -32.03 5.24 -22.05
C GLY A 181 -30.63 5.03 -22.63
N GLY A 182 -30.35 3.84 -23.18
CA GLY A 182 -29.08 3.58 -23.86
C GLY A 182 -28.08 2.73 -23.07
N LEU A 183 -26.80 2.82 -23.45
CA LEU A 183 -25.72 2.05 -22.84
C LEU A 183 -24.96 2.84 -21.78
N PRO A 184 -24.58 2.21 -20.66
CA PRO A 184 -23.73 2.85 -19.65
C PRO A 184 -22.38 3.26 -20.25
N ARG A 185 -21.84 4.40 -19.84
CA ARG A 185 -20.48 4.82 -20.25
C ARG A 185 -19.42 3.92 -19.60
N LYS A 186 -18.28 3.77 -20.30
CA LYS A 186 -17.13 2.99 -19.83
C LYS A 186 -17.41 1.49 -19.63
N THR A 187 -18.40 0.95 -20.32
CA THR A 187 -18.71 -0.50 -20.31
C THR A 187 -18.41 -1.12 -21.67
N LEU A 188 -17.98 -2.39 -21.67
CA LEU A 188 -17.87 -3.20 -22.88
C LEU A 188 -19.26 -3.77 -23.18
N ASN A 189 -19.81 -3.41 -24.33
CA ASN A 189 -21.11 -3.92 -24.77
C ASN A 189 -20.90 -4.79 -26.01
N ILE A 190 -21.41 -6.01 -25.95
CA ILE A 190 -21.35 -6.99 -27.05
C ILE A 190 -22.77 -7.21 -27.54
N ALA A 191 -23.03 -6.87 -28.80
CA ALA A 191 -24.29 -7.15 -29.47
C ALA A 191 -24.15 -8.39 -30.33
N LEU A 192 -24.97 -9.41 -30.11
CA LEU A 192 -25.09 -10.60 -30.95
C LEU A 192 -26.32 -10.40 -31.85
N ALA A 193 -26.07 -10.30 -33.12
CA ALA A 193 -27.14 -10.20 -34.11
C ALA A 193 -27.19 -11.47 -34.98
N GLY A 194 -28.38 -11.80 -35.48
CA GLY A 194 -28.56 -12.87 -36.43
C GLY A 194 -27.92 -12.50 -37.80
N CYS A 195 -27.78 -13.52 -38.67
CA CYS A 195 -27.31 -13.30 -40.03
C CYS A 195 -28.25 -12.34 -40.79
N VAL A 196 -27.67 -11.29 -41.35
CA VAL A 196 -28.37 -10.42 -42.30
C VAL A 196 -28.12 -10.94 -43.73
N HIS A 197 -29.05 -10.71 -44.61
CA HIS A 197 -28.86 -11.06 -46.03
C HIS A 197 -27.60 -10.35 -46.58
N PRO A 198 -26.82 -10.99 -47.49
CA PRO A 198 -25.58 -10.43 -48.03
C PRO A 198 -25.73 -9.02 -48.62
N ASP A 199 -26.90 -8.71 -49.15
CA ASP A 199 -27.19 -7.42 -49.76
C ASP A 199 -27.68 -6.34 -48.79
N THR A 200 -27.75 -6.66 -47.49
CA THR A 200 -28.20 -5.72 -46.46
C THR A 200 -27.12 -4.68 -46.17
N LYS A 201 -27.40 -3.42 -46.52
CA LYS A 201 -26.48 -2.32 -46.19
C LYS A 201 -26.65 -1.90 -44.75
N VAL A 202 -25.61 -2.12 -43.93
CA VAL A 202 -25.56 -1.64 -42.55
C VAL A 202 -24.88 -0.28 -42.50
N LYS A 203 -25.59 0.76 -42.02
CA LYS A 203 -25.02 2.09 -41.83
C LYS A 203 -24.49 2.25 -40.40
N ILE A 204 -23.18 2.31 -40.28
CA ILE A 204 -22.52 2.57 -39.01
C ILE A 204 -22.19 4.07 -38.93
N ARG A 205 -22.71 4.75 -37.92
CA ARG A 205 -22.38 6.14 -37.66
C ARG A 205 -21.51 6.25 -36.44
N PHE A 206 -20.26 6.65 -36.62
CA PHE A 206 -19.37 6.97 -35.51
C PHE A 206 -19.58 8.44 -35.12
N ARG A 207 -19.96 8.70 -33.87
CA ARG A 207 -19.86 10.03 -33.27
C ARG A 207 -18.48 10.17 -32.64
N LYS A 208 -17.67 11.13 -33.10
CA LYS A 208 -16.48 11.54 -32.35
C LYS A 208 -16.96 12.20 -31.06
N ILE A 209 -16.47 11.68 -29.92
CA ILE A 209 -16.64 12.24 -28.57
C ILE A 209 -15.57 13.29 -28.38
#